data_c6e20a1f9820083c7f3d85bec7d00fa2
#
_entry.id   c6e20a1f9820083c7f3d85bec7d00fa2
#
_cell.length_a   1.000
_cell.length_b   1.000
_cell.length_c   1.000
_cell.angle_alpha   90.00
_cell.angle_beta   90.00
_cell.angle_gamma   90.00
#
_symmetry.space_group_name_H-M   'P 1'
#
loop_
_entity.id
_entity.type
_entity.pdbx_description
1 polymer ?
#
loop_
_entity_poly.entity_id
_entity_poly.type
_entity_poly.pdbx_seq_one_letter_code
_entity_poly.pdbx_strand_id
1 'polypeptide(L)'
;WDASSGTSVRGKTIDTTNYPDPGVPTTDPIAVDVPSLVNIVSVSDIYRFVFAFGANPLGTTTQDPMLIRWSNQENVFDWAVTATGTAGSIRVSHGTEIVAVVQARQEVLVWTDAALYSMQYLGGDIVWNAQLMGDNISVASQNATAYAGSTAYWMGRDKFYKYDGSVMTLPCNVKRYIFNDINTAQFSQVVSGTNEGFNEVWWFYCSAGVIANDRYVVYNYLEDIWYYGNIARTAWLDSGLRDRPIAATYSSNLVDHEKGNDDLQTAVTTAIVASITSSEFDLDDGHSFVLINRMLPDVTFDGSSAAAPAAIMTLSPMSNSGSGYNNPLSVGGNSASTVTRSATVPIEAFTGQVYIRIRGRQLAFKMESTAIGVAWQLGAPRLDMRPDGRR
;
A
#
# COMPACT_ATOMS: atom_id res chain seq x y z
N TRP A 1 -9.69 -24.17 14.05
CA TRP A 1 -11.00 -24.07 14.72
C TRP A 1 -12.07 -24.55 13.77
N ASP A 2 -12.95 -25.43 14.27
CA ASP A 2 -14.08 -25.95 13.51
C ASP A 2 -15.36 -25.20 13.90
N ALA A 3 -16.04 -24.60 12.92
CA ALA A 3 -17.25 -23.83 13.12
C ALA A 3 -18.41 -24.67 13.73
N SER A 4 -18.46 -25.98 13.47
CA SER A 4 -19.46 -26.91 14.04
C SER A 4 -19.32 -27.06 15.56
N SER A 5 -18.13 -26.82 16.10
CA SER A 5 -17.85 -26.88 17.54
C SER A 5 -18.34 -25.66 18.33
N GLY A 6 -18.84 -24.62 17.64
CA GLY A 6 -19.31 -23.39 18.26
C GLY A 6 -18.18 -22.47 18.73
N THR A 7 -18.51 -21.21 19.06
CA THR A 7 -17.55 -20.16 19.43
C THR A 7 -16.95 -20.34 20.84
N SER A 8 -17.49 -21.24 21.66
CA SER A 8 -16.98 -21.54 23.01
C SER A 8 -15.78 -22.48 23.01
N VAL A 9 -15.54 -23.17 21.90
CA VAL A 9 -14.41 -24.09 21.77
C VAL A 9 -13.20 -23.36 21.19
N ARG A 10 -12.07 -23.40 21.91
CA ARG A 10 -10.82 -22.82 21.44
C ARG A 10 -10.27 -23.61 20.25
N GLY A 11 -9.59 -22.91 19.35
CA GLY A 11 -8.80 -23.54 18.29
C GLY A 11 -7.74 -24.48 18.90
N LYS A 12 -7.48 -25.61 18.22
CA LYS A 12 -6.43 -26.57 18.57
C LYS A 12 -5.37 -26.58 17.49
N THR A 13 -4.13 -26.84 17.87
CA THR A 13 -3.07 -27.15 16.91
C THR A 13 -3.35 -28.48 16.22
N ILE A 14 -3.04 -28.56 14.93
CA ILE A 14 -3.15 -29.80 14.16
C ILE A 14 -1.83 -30.57 14.38
N ASP A 15 -1.80 -31.42 15.38
CA ASP A 15 -0.67 -32.27 15.74
C ASP A 15 -1.17 -33.62 16.28
N THR A 16 -0.23 -34.55 16.47
CA THR A 16 -0.53 -35.89 16.99
C THR A 16 -0.96 -35.92 18.46
N THR A 17 -0.81 -34.81 19.18
CA THR A 17 -1.28 -34.67 20.56
C THR A 17 -2.75 -34.39 20.63
N ASN A 18 -3.21 -33.46 19.77
CA ASN A 18 -4.63 -33.06 19.69
C ASN A 18 -5.46 -33.99 18.80
N TYR A 19 -4.82 -34.60 17.81
CA TYR A 19 -5.40 -35.53 16.85
C TYR A 19 -4.55 -36.80 16.76
N PRO A 20 -4.48 -37.61 17.86
CA PRO A 20 -3.68 -38.83 17.87
C PRO A 20 -4.31 -39.90 17.01
N ASP A 21 -3.49 -40.84 16.53
CA ASP A 21 -3.99 -42.11 16.02
C ASP A 21 -4.63 -42.90 17.17
N PRO A 22 -5.95 -43.08 17.15
CA PRO A 22 -6.63 -43.62 18.33
C PRO A 22 -6.48 -45.14 18.50
N GLY A 23 -5.95 -45.85 17.51
CA GLY A 23 -5.95 -47.33 17.53
C GLY A 23 -7.34 -47.97 17.73
N VAL A 24 -8.40 -47.13 17.83
CA VAL A 24 -9.82 -47.46 17.98
C VAL A 24 -10.60 -46.56 17.03
N PRO A 25 -11.67 -47.02 16.42
CA PRO A 25 -12.50 -46.19 15.54
C PRO A 25 -13.08 -45.00 16.31
N THR A 26 -12.48 -43.82 16.10
CA THR A 26 -13.04 -42.53 16.54
C THR A 26 -13.48 -41.76 15.30
N THR A 27 -14.42 -40.84 15.49
CA THR A 27 -14.86 -39.94 14.42
C THR A 27 -13.91 -38.76 14.21
N ASP A 28 -12.87 -38.65 15.05
CA ASP A 28 -11.91 -37.55 14.96
C ASP A 28 -10.84 -37.83 13.90
N PRO A 29 -10.47 -36.85 13.09
CA PRO A 29 -9.40 -36.99 12.11
C PRO A 29 -8.04 -37.22 12.79
N ILE A 30 -7.18 -37.97 12.13
CA ILE A 30 -5.82 -38.26 12.57
C ILE A 30 -4.87 -37.29 11.88
N ALA A 31 -4.01 -36.62 12.67
CA ALA A 31 -2.96 -35.79 12.13
C ALA A 31 -1.77 -36.63 11.66
N VAL A 32 -1.45 -36.61 10.39
CA VAL A 32 -0.33 -37.38 9.79
C VAL A 32 0.64 -36.42 9.12
N ASP A 33 1.90 -36.52 9.53
CA ASP A 33 3.03 -35.79 8.93
C ASP A 33 2.86 -34.24 8.84
N VAL A 34 2.05 -33.69 9.69
CA VAL A 34 1.79 -32.23 9.74
C VAL A 34 3.09 -31.48 10.07
N PRO A 35 3.45 -30.40 9.35
CA PRO A 35 4.62 -29.60 9.68
C PRO A 35 4.52 -29.00 11.09
N SER A 36 5.59 -29.14 11.88
CA SER A 36 5.67 -28.58 13.24
C SER A 36 6.27 -27.18 13.32
N LEU A 37 7.05 -26.79 12.29
CA LEU A 37 7.67 -25.49 12.16
C LEU A 37 7.29 -24.88 10.81
N VAL A 38 6.69 -23.70 10.81
CA VAL A 38 6.18 -23.02 9.60
C VAL A 38 6.30 -21.52 9.79
N ASN A 39 6.74 -20.79 8.75
CA ASN A 39 6.74 -19.33 8.76
C ASN A 39 5.38 -18.75 8.36
N ILE A 40 4.80 -19.26 7.26
CA ILE A 40 3.55 -18.73 6.70
C ILE A 40 2.64 -19.90 6.39
N VAL A 41 1.36 -19.75 6.70
CA VAL A 41 0.29 -20.67 6.30
C VAL A 41 -0.66 -19.94 5.37
N SER A 42 -1.03 -20.59 4.27
CA SER A 42 -2.04 -20.09 3.34
C SER A 42 -2.97 -21.22 2.89
N VAL A 43 -4.14 -20.87 2.43
CA VAL A 43 -5.14 -21.82 1.92
C VAL A 43 -5.48 -21.47 0.48
N SER A 44 -5.52 -22.47 -0.38
CA SER A 44 -6.04 -22.31 -1.74
C SER A 44 -7.56 -22.48 -1.72
N ASP A 45 -8.30 -21.40 -1.94
CA ASP A 45 -9.77 -21.41 -1.96
C ASP A 45 -10.33 -22.27 -3.10
N ILE A 46 -9.66 -22.26 -4.26
CA ILE A 46 -10.13 -22.96 -5.45
C ILE A 46 -9.86 -24.46 -5.36
N TYR A 47 -8.63 -24.83 -4.98
CA TYR A 47 -8.18 -26.21 -4.99
C TYR A 47 -8.23 -26.89 -3.63
N ARG A 48 -8.56 -26.14 -2.55
CA ARG A 48 -8.75 -26.63 -1.18
C ARG A 48 -7.53 -27.38 -0.62
N PHE A 49 -6.37 -26.77 -0.77
CA PHE A 49 -5.11 -27.20 -0.14
C PHE A 49 -4.72 -26.21 0.96
N VAL A 50 -4.09 -26.73 1.99
CA VAL A 50 -3.37 -25.92 2.97
C VAL A 50 -1.89 -25.97 2.66
N PHE A 51 -1.26 -24.81 2.59
CA PHE A 51 0.18 -24.66 2.36
C PHE A 51 0.89 -24.25 3.63
N ALA A 52 2.08 -24.78 3.81
CA ALA A 52 3.04 -24.41 4.83
C ALA A 52 4.34 -23.94 4.14
N PHE A 53 4.65 -22.67 4.25
CA PHE A 53 5.82 -22.05 3.64
C PHE A 53 6.93 -21.86 4.70
N GLY A 54 8.18 -22.13 4.33
CA GLY A 54 9.28 -22.17 5.28
C GLY A 54 9.08 -23.27 6.32
N ALA A 55 8.72 -24.48 5.86
CA ALA A 55 8.36 -25.58 6.71
C ALA A 55 9.56 -26.46 7.05
N ASN A 56 9.46 -27.28 8.12
CA ASN A 56 10.42 -28.36 8.33
C ASN A 56 10.20 -29.51 7.33
N PRO A 57 11.27 -30.11 6.80
CA PRO A 57 11.18 -31.35 6.03
C PRO A 57 10.51 -32.47 6.82
N LEU A 58 9.89 -33.42 6.12
CA LEU A 58 9.27 -34.59 6.71
C LEU A 58 10.24 -35.33 7.63
N GLY A 59 9.79 -35.69 8.82
CA GLY A 59 10.59 -36.44 9.82
C GLY A 59 11.70 -35.63 10.50
N THR A 60 11.77 -34.34 10.31
CA THR A 60 12.77 -33.45 10.93
C THR A 60 12.16 -32.44 11.86
N THR A 61 12.96 -31.91 12.77
CA THR A 61 12.62 -30.80 13.68
C THR A 61 13.38 -29.50 13.32
N THR A 62 14.11 -29.50 12.22
CA THR A 62 14.85 -28.32 11.72
C THR A 62 14.10 -27.69 10.58
N GLN A 63 13.84 -26.40 10.67
CA GLN A 63 13.14 -25.65 9.65
C GLN A 63 14.01 -25.44 8.40
N ASP A 64 13.43 -25.56 7.21
CA ASP A 64 14.00 -25.09 5.96
C ASP A 64 13.20 -23.87 5.47
N PRO A 65 13.75 -22.65 5.54
CA PRO A 65 13.03 -21.43 5.18
C PRO A 65 12.58 -21.36 3.72
N MET A 66 13.10 -22.24 2.84
CA MET A 66 12.82 -22.27 1.43
C MET A 66 11.91 -23.44 1.02
N LEU A 67 11.49 -24.27 1.97
CA LEU A 67 10.64 -25.42 1.72
C LEU A 67 9.17 -25.05 1.78
N ILE A 68 8.41 -25.48 0.80
CA ILE A 68 6.95 -25.40 0.75
C ILE A 68 6.40 -26.79 0.87
N ARG A 69 5.46 -27.01 1.78
CA ARG A 69 4.71 -28.27 1.91
C ARG A 69 3.22 -27.96 1.75
N TRP A 70 2.47 -28.93 1.29
CA TRP A 70 1.01 -28.83 1.19
C TRP A 70 0.33 -30.12 1.63
N SER A 71 -0.88 -29.96 2.19
CA SER A 71 -1.71 -31.06 2.65
C SER A 71 -2.29 -31.88 1.50
N ASN A 72 -2.91 -33.02 1.80
CA ASN A 72 -3.83 -33.63 0.86
C ASN A 72 -4.99 -32.69 0.55
N GLN A 73 -5.55 -32.81 -0.67
CA GLN A 73 -6.70 -32.01 -1.09
C GLN A 73 -7.88 -32.26 -0.17
N GLU A 74 -8.54 -31.19 0.29
CA GLU A 74 -9.69 -31.21 1.20
C GLU A 74 -9.40 -31.87 2.58
N ASN A 75 -8.17 -32.23 2.87
CA ASN A 75 -7.80 -32.83 4.14
C ASN A 75 -6.60 -32.13 4.80
N VAL A 76 -6.87 -31.24 5.70
CA VAL A 76 -5.86 -30.45 6.43
C VAL A 76 -5.07 -31.30 7.45
N PHE A 77 -5.53 -32.50 7.80
CA PHE A 77 -4.89 -33.36 8.78
C PHE A 77 -3.84 -34.32 8.17
N ASP A 78 -3.90 -34.53 6.87
CA ASP A 78 -3.03 -35.47 6.18
C ASP A 78 -2.03 -34.77 5.25
N TRP A 79 -0.77 -34.87 5.60
CA TRP A 79 0.39 -34.31 4.89
C TRP A 79 1.37 -35.39 4.44
N ALA A 80 0.95 -36.66 4.51
CA ALA A 80 1.76 -37.78 4.07
C ALA A 80 1.90 -37.82 2.56
N VAL A 81 3.13 -37.87 2.07
CA VAL A 81 3.44 -38.02 0.65
C VAL A 81 3.33 -39.50 0.28
N THR A 82 2.23 -39.87 -0.36
CA THR A 82 1.94 -41.24 -0.78
C THR A 82 1.68 -41.31 -2.28
N ALA A 83 1.78 -42.49 -2.86
CA ALA A 83 1.56 -42.68 -4.30
C ALA A 83 0.12 -42.37 -4.77
N THR A 84 -0.84 -42.41 -3.87
CA THR A 84 -2.27 -42.13 -4.15
C THR A 84 -2.75 -40.80 -3.57
N GLY A 85 -1.93 -40.16 -2.74
CA GLY A 85 -2.21 -38.89 -2.12
C GLY A 85 -1.85 -37.69 -3.02
N THR A 86 -2.36 -36.54 -2.65
CA THR A 86 -2.04 -35.26 -3.32
C THR A 86 -1.13 -34.35 -2.49
N ALA A 87 -0.80 -34.76 -1.25
CA ALA A 87 0.17 -34.03 -0.41
C ALA A 87 1.58 -34.09 -1.02
N GLY A 88 2.34 -33.04 -0.80
CA GLY A 88 3.68 -32.98 -1.37
C GLY A 88 4.52 -31.84 -0.81
N SER A 89 5.69 -31.67 -1.40
CA SER A 89 6.59 -30.60 -1.06
C SER A 89 7.45 -30.19 -2.26
N ILE A 90 7.85 -28.92 -2.27
CA ILE A 90 8.81 -28.38 -3.22
C ILE A 90 9.73 -27.39 -2.51
N ARG A 91 11.00 -27.41 -2.85
CA ARG A 91 11.97 -26.44 -2.35
C ARG A 91 12.31 -25.46 -3.43
N VAL A 92 12.04 -24.14 -3.20
CA VAL A 92 12.45 -23.08 -4.12
C VAL A 92 13.93 -22.78 -3.96
N SER A 93 14.60 -22.30 -5.01
CA SER A 93 16.07 -22.28 -5.06
C SER A 93 16.71 -20.90 -5.04
N HIS A 94 15.95 -19.82 -5.34
CA HIS A 94 16.46 -18.45 -5.36
C HIS A 94 16.03 -17.71 -4.11
N GLY A 95 16.98 -17.27 -3.31
CA GLY A 95 16.79 -16.61 -2.04
C GLY A 95 17.27 -17.43 -0.85
N THR A 96 17.02 -16.92 0.34
CA THR A 96 17.38 -17.57 1.61
C THR A 96 16.18 -17.91 2.48
N GLU A 97 15.07 -17.19 2.31
CA GLU A 97 13.82 -17.41 3.03
C GLU A 97 12.60 -16.98 2.21
N ILE A 98 11.47 -17.62 2.47
CA ILE A 98 10.17 -17.20 1.95
C ILE A 98 9.63 -16.11 2.88
N VAL A 99 9.38 -14.92 2.31
CA VAL A 99 9.01 -13.72 3.06
C VAL A 99 7.51 -13.45 2.99
N ALA A 100 6.89 -13.59 1.80
CA ALA A 100 5.48 -13.25 1.61
C ALA A 100 4.79 -14.23 0.67
N VAL A 101 3.48 -14.36 0.84
CA VAL A 101 2.64 -15.23 0.01
C VAL A 101 1.30 -14.55 -0.24
N VAL A 102 0.82 -14.57 -1.48
CA VAL A 102 -0.49 -14.04 -1.86
C VAL A 102 -1.22 -15.05 -2.75
N GLN A 103 -2.45 -15.35 -2.40
CA GLN A 103 -3.34 -16.11 -3.27
C GLN A 103 -3.82 -15.21 -4.41
N ALA A 104 -3.39 -15.49 -5.62
CA ALA A 104 -3.92 -14.91 -6.85
C ALA A 104 -5.04 -15.79 -7.43
N ARG A 105 -5.65 -15.38 -8.53
CA ARG A 105 -6.84 -16.03 -9.07
C ARG A 105 -6.66 -17.49 -9.44
N GLN A 106 -5.53 -17.87 -10.03
CA GLN A 106 -5.24 -19.24 -10.49
C GLN A 106 -3.86 -19.75 -10.06
N GLU A 107 -3.15 -18.98 -9.26
CA GLU A 107 -1.81 -19.27 -8.80
C GLU A 107 -1.60 -18.76 -7.37
N VAL A 108 -0.60 -19.29 -6.71
CA VAL A 108 -0.12 -18.78 -5.44
C VAL A 108 1.21 -18.09 -5.69
N LEU A 109 1.26 -16.80 -5.47
CA LEU A 109 2.48 -16.01 -5.60
C LEU A 109 3.31 -16.11 -4.32
N VAL A 110 4.57 -16.47 -4.46
CA VAL A 110 5.49 -16.70 -3.34
C VAL A 110 6.72 -15.84 -3.52
N TRP A 111 6.92 -14.87 -2.63
CA TRP A 111 8.12 -14.04 -2.59
C TRP A 111 9.14 -14.64 -1.65
N THR A 112 10.34 -14.80 -2.15
CA THR A 112 11.51 -14.94 -1.30
C THR A 112 12.14 -13.55 -1.05
N ASP A 113 13.20 -13.52 -0.28
CA ASP A 113 13.99 -12.29 -0.06
C ASP A 113 14.66 -11.77 -1.36
N ALA A 114 14.71 -12.57 -2.43
CA ALA A 114 15.40 -12.24 -3.69
C ALA A 114 14.61 -12.51 -4.98
N ALA A 115 13.49 -13.24 -4.93
CA ALA A 115 12.78 -13.71 -6.13
C ALA A 115 11.26 -13.82 -5.92
N LEU A 116 10.52 -13.85 -7.04
CA LEU A 116 9.10 -14.18 -7.09
C LEU A 116 8.91 -15.51 -7.81
N TYR A 117 8.14 -16.39 -7.19
CA TYR A 117 7.66 -17.64 -7.78
C TYR A 117 6.14 -17.60 -7.96
N SER A 118 5.68 -18.23 -9.05
CA SER A 118 4.28 -18.59 -9.27
C SER A 118 4.12 -20.08 -9.01
N MET A 119 3.27 -20.44 -8.07
CA MET A 119 2.86 -21.81 -7.85
C MET A 119 1.53 -22.08 -8.54
N GLN A 120 1.51 -23.07 -9.42
CA GLN A 120 0.34 -23.45 -10.20
C GLN A 120 -0.06 -24.90 -9.93
N TYR A 121 -1.37 -25.12 -9.85
CA TYR A 121 -1.93 -26.46 -9.78
C TYR A 121 -1.93 -27.12 -11.15
N LEU A 122 -1.25 -28.26 -11.28
CA LEU A 122 -1.19 -29.04 -12.51
C LEU A 122 -2.07 -30.29 -12.46
N GLY A 123 -2.29 -30.82 -11.27
CA GLY A 123 -2.95 -32.12 -11.09
C GLY A 123 -2.09 -33.30 -11.54
N GLY A 124 -2.60 -34.51 -11.40
CA GLY A 124 -1.86 -35.72 -11.76
C GLY A 124 -0.67 -36.01 -10.85
N ASP A 125 0.41 -36.56 -11.40
CA ASP A 125 1.61 -36.96 -10.65
C ASP A 125 2.36 -35.75 -10.05
N ILE A 126 2.27 -34.59 -10.71
CA ILE A 126 2.79 -33.31 -10.20
C ILE A 126 1.61 -32.46 -9.81
N VAL A 127 1.30 -32.44 -8.52
CA VAL A 127 0.13 -31.72 -8.00
C VAL A 127 0.32 -30.20 -8.11
N TRP A 128 1.46 -29.71 -7.62
CA TRP A 128 1.83 -28.29 -7.66
C TRP A 128 3.23 -28.12 -8.23
N ASN A 129 3.41 -27.09 -9.03
CA ASN A 129 4.71 -26.67 -9.55
C ASN A 129 5.00 -25.22 -9.19
N ALA A 130 6.24 -24.89 -8.89
CA ALA A 130 6.70 -23.54 -8.63
C ALA A 130 7.63 -23.08 -9.75
N GLN A 131 7.23 -22.03 -10.46
CA GLN A 131 8.00 -21.43 -11.55
C GLN A 131 8.58 -20.09 -11.10
N LEU A 132 9.87 -19.86 -11.37
CA LEU A 132 10.52 -18.58 -11.16
C LEU A 132 9.99 -17.55 -12.16
N MET A 133 9.40 -16.46 -11.66
CA MET A 133 8.83 -15.38 -12.47
C MET A 133 9.76 -14.16 -12.57
N GLY A 134 10.61 -13.96 -11.58
CA GLY A 134 11.60 -12.89 -11.57
C GLY A 134 12.60 -13.07 -10.44
N ASP A 135 13.81 -12.60 -10.67
CA ASP A 135 14.90 -12.60 -9.72
C ASP A 135 15.41 -11.17 -9.46
N ASN A 136 16.33 -11.01 -8.52
CA ASN A 136 16.85 -9.71 -8.09
C ASN A 136 15.75 -8.70 -7.71
N ILE A 137 14.70 -9.20 -7.11
CA ILE A 137 13.59 -8.40 -6.56
C ILE A 137 13.57 -8.56 -5.06
N SER A 138 13.10 -7.55 -4.36
CA SER A 138 12.95 -7.58 -2.92
C SER A 138 11.50 -7.33 -2.54
N VAL A 139 11.10 -7.81 -1.38
CA VAL A 139 9.85 -7.47 -0.71
C VAL A 139 10.19 -6.88 0.67
N ALA A 140 9.47 -5.84 1.08
CA ALA A 140 9.78 -5.15 2.32
C ALA A 140 9.41 -5.98 3.56
N SER A 141 8.24 -6.63 3.52
CA SER A 141 7.73 -7.46 4.62
C SER A 141 6.74 -8.50 4.11
N GLN A 142 6.30 -9.37 4.99
CA GLN A 142 5.25 -10.35 4.72
C GLN A 142 3.94 -9.70 4.27
N ASN A 143 3.61 -8.53 4.82
CA ASN A 143 2.37 -7.81 4.56
C ASN A 143 2.52 -6.63 3.59
N ALA A 144 3.67 -6.51 2.91
CA ALA A 144 3.93 -5.43 1.95
C ALA A 144 3.35 -5.70 0.55
N THR A 145 2.64 -6.81 0.38
CA THR A 145 2.08 -7.28 -0.88
C THR A 145 0.58 -7.13 -0.90
N ALA A 146 0.01 -6.60 -1.99
CA ALA A 146 -1.41 -6.45 -2.20
C ALA A 146 -1.81 -7.01 -3.56
N TYR A 147 -3.03 -7.53 -3.68
CA TYR A 147 -3.58 -8.05 -4.93
C TYR A 147 -4.85 -7.27 -5.28
N ALA A 148 -4.83 -6.55 -6.38
CA ALA A 148 -5.93 -5.73 -6.84
C ALA A 148 -6.04 -5.77 -8.37
N GLY A 149 -7.24 -5.80 -8.92
CA GLY A 149 -7.45 -5.76 -10.37
C GLY A 149 -6.73 -6.87 -11.14
N SER A 150 -6.58 -8.07 -10.55
CA SER A 150 -5.81 -9.20 -11.11
C SER A 150 -4.29 -8.97 -11.22
N THR A 151 -3.78 -7.97 -10.56
CA THR A 151 -2.34 -7.62 -10.51
C THR A 151 -1.85 -7.66 -9.07
N ALA A 152 -0.68 -8.22 -8.83
CA ALA A 152 -0.02 -8.11 -7.54
C ALA A 152 0.88 -6.88 -7.52
N TYR A 153 0.77 -6.08 -6.44
CA TYR A 153 1.59 -4.91 -6.19
C TYR A 153 2.36 -5.09 -4.89
N TRP A 154 3.61 -4.67 -4.83
CA TRP A 154 4.35 -4.73 -3.57
C TRP A 154 5.41 -3.64 -3.43
N MET A 155 5.67 -3.30 -2.18
CA MET A 155 6.79 -2.46 -1.81
C MET A 155 8.04 -3.33 -1.64
N GLY A 156 9.07 -3.03 -2.39
CA GLY A 156 10.40 -3.56 -2.18
C GLY A 156 11.21 -2.72 -1.19
N ARG A 157 12.50 -2.99 -1.07
CA ARG A 157 13.39 -2.24 -0.17
C ARG A 157 13.81 -0.87 -0.71
N ASP A 158 13.72 -0.67 -2.03
CA ASP A 158 14.18 0.56 -2.70
C ASP A 158 13.24 1.06 -3.80
N LYS A 159 12.21 0.30 -4.15
CA LYS A 159 11.25 0.61 -5.23
C LYS A 159 9.98 -0.22 -5.09
N PHE A 160 9.01 0.12 -5.90
CA PHE A 160 7.76 -0.61 -6.01
C PHE A 160 7.76 -1.50 -7.25
N TYR A 161 6.99 -2.57 -7.18
CA TYR A 161 6.86 -3.55 -8.25
C TYR A 161 5.41 -3.90 -8.49
N LYS A 162 5.13 -4.43 -9.67
CA LYS A 162 3.89 -5.10 -10.02
C LYS A 162 4.15 -6.40 -10.77
N TYR A 163 3.17 -7.30 -10.70
CA TYR A 163 3.13 -8.55 -11.44
C TYR A 163 1.73 -8.75 -12.02
N ASP A 164 1.67 -8.85 -13.34
CA ASP A 164 0.47 -9.10 -14.14
C ASP A 164 0.69 -10.24 -15.15
N GLY A 165 1.53 -11.23 -14.79
CA GLY A 165 2.10 -12.27 -15.65
C GLY A 165 3.59 -12.08 -15.90
N SER A 166 4.12 -10.91 -15.67
CA SER A 166 5.54 -10.57 -15.67
C SER A 166 5.88 -9.58 -14.56
N VAL A 167 7.10 -9.68 -14.01
CA VAL A 167 7.57 -8.76 -12.98
C VAL A 167 8.04 -7.46 -13.62
N MET A 168 7.48 -6.35 -13.20
CA MET A 168 7.84 -5.01 -13.65
C MET A 168 8.10 -4.08 -12.48
N THR A 169 9.07 -3.18 -12.62
CA THR A 169 9.23 -2.07 -11.69
C THR A 169 8.11 -1.07 -11.94
N LEU A 170 7.42 -0.67 -10.87
CA LEU A 170 6.37 0.32 -10.91
C LEU A 170 7.00 1.72 -10.80
N PRO A 171 6.87 2.57 -11.83
CA PRO A 171 7.39 3.93 -11.76
C PRO A 171 6.73 4.71 -10.62
N CYS A 172 7.54 5.45 -9.86
CA CYS A 172 7.04 6.22 -8.72
C CYS A 172 7.76 7.57 -8.66
N ASN A 173 7.02 8.64 -8.85
CA ASN A 173 7.57 10.01 -8.83
C ASN A 173 7.95 10.47 -7.41
N VAL A 174 7.34 9.88 -6.38
CA VAL A 174 7.64 10.15 -4.96
C VAL A 174 8.62 9.14 -4.35
N LYS A 175 9.22 8.27 -5.17
CA LYS A 175 10.15 7.21 -4.72
C LYS A 175 11.24 7.74 -3.79
N ARG A 176 11.91 8.83 -4.18
CA ARG A 176 12.99 9.39 -3.38
C ARG A 176 12.54 9.91 -2.02
N TYR A 177 11.37 10.52 -1.97
CA TYR A 177 10.79 10.99 -0.72
C TYR A 177 10.55 9.83 0.24
N ILE A 178 9.94 8.76 -0.24
CA ILE A 178 9.57 7.59 0.58
C ILE A 178 10.83 6.86 1.07
N PHE A 179 11.69 6.43 0.15
CA PHE A 179 12.83 5.57 0.50
C PHE A 179 14.00 6.30 1.17
N ASN A 180 14.03 7.64 1.17
CA ASN A 180 14.94 8.40 2.01
C ASN A 180 14.39 8.65 3.42
N ASP A 181 13.08 8.60 3.60
CA ASP A 181 12.41 8.80 4.88
C ASP A 181 12.12 7.50 5.63
N ILE A 182 12.09 6.36 4.94
CA ILE A 182 11.72 5.08 5.55
C ILE A 182 12.73 4.58 6.57
N ASN A 183 12.25 4.09 7.72
CA ASN A 183 13.08 3.41 8.71
C ASN A 183 13.35 1.97 8.27
N THR A 184 14.54 1.72 7.71
CA THR A 184 14.93 0.42 7.18
C THR A 184 14.99 -0.68 8.25
N ALA A 185 15.21 -0.34 9.52
CA ALA A 185 15.20 -1.29 10.63
C ALA A 185 13.78 -1.78 10.98
N GLN A 186 12.75 -1.08 10.48
CA GLN A 186 11.34 -1.39 10.73
C GLN A 186 10.61 -1.87 9.47
N PHE A 187 11.30 -2.35 8.45
CA PHE A 187 10.66 -2.88 7.24
C PHE A 187 9.63 -3.96 7.52
N SER A 188 9.84 -4.79 8.54
CA SER A 188 8.90 -5.85 8.95
C SER A 188 7.51 -5.33 9.34
N GLN A 189 7.38 -4.05 9.66
CA GLN A 189 6.10 -3.41 10.01
C GLN A 189 5.35 -2.84 8.80
N VAL A 190 5.92 -2.85 7.60
CA VAL A 190 5.22 -2.38 6.41
C VAL A 190 3.98 -3.24 6.17
N VAL A 191 2.84 -2.59 6.03
CA VAL A 191 1.55 -3.22 5.77
C VAL A 191 0.94 -2.61 4.53
N SER A 192 0.42 -3.43 3.65
CA SER A 192 -0.34 -3.00 2.48
C SER A 192 -1.83 -3.19 2.67
N GLY A 193 -2.60 -2.51 1.85
CA GLY A 193 -4.03 -2.67 1.76
C GLY A 193 -4.56 -2.23 0.40
N THR A 194 -5.75 -2.67 0.06
CA THR A 194 -6.45 -2.26 -1.15
C THR A 194 -7.66 -1.40 -0.80
N ASN A 195 -8.03 -0.51 -1.68
CA ASN A 195 -9.26 0.25 -1.64
C ASN A 195 -9.88 0.20 -3.05
N GLU A 196 -10.65 -0.85 -3.30
CA GLU A 196 -11.25 -1.09 -4.63
C GLU A 196 -12.19 0.03 -5.07
N GLY A 197 -12.87 0.67 -4.13
CA GLY A 197 -13.79 1.76 -4.42
C GLY A 197 -13.11 2.96 -5.11
N PHE A 198 -11.81 3.13 -4.90
CA PHE A 198 -11.00 4.21 -5.48
C PHE A 198 -9.86 3.70 -6.38
N ASN A 199 -9.78 2.40 -6.64
CA ASN A 199 -8.72 1.78 -7.45
C ASN A 199 -7.31 2.02 -6.87
N GLU A 200 -7.14 1.82 -5.59
CA GLU A 200 -5.93 2.19 -4.86
C GLU A 200 -5.28 1.01 -4.17
N VAL A 201 -3.94 1.08 -4.11
CA VAL A 201 -3.11 0.24 -3.25
C VAL A 201 -2.36 1.14 -2.28
N TRP A 202 -2.46 0.82 -1.00
CA TRP A 202 -1.90 1.56 0.13
C TRP A 202 -0.72 0.79 0.72
N TRP A 203 0.32 1.51 1.15
CA TRP A 203 1.40 0.97 1.98
C TRP A 203 1.63 1.90 3.16
N PHE A 204 1.54 1.35 4.37
CA PHE A 204 1.85 2.05 5.61
C PHE A 204 3.26 1.68 6.03
N TYR A 205 4.05 2.66 6.43
CA TYR A 205 5.44 2.47 6.79
C TYR A 205 5.89 3.39 7.93
N CYS A 206 7.02 3.05 8.58
CA CYS A 206 7.64 3.87 9.61
C CYS A 206 8.58 4.90 8.97
N SER A 207 8.46 6.17 9.33
CA SER A 207 9.41 7.20 8.94
C SER A 207 10.73 7.09 9.69
N ALA A 208 11.75 7.81 9.24
CA ALA A 208 13.08 7.78 9.85
C ALA A 208 13.05 8.10 11.35
N GLY A 209 13.63 7.20 12.16
CA GLY A 209 13.68 7.35 13.60
C GLY A 209 12.39 7.00 14.37
N VAL A 210 11.31 6.60 13.68
CA VAL A 210 10.04 6.16 14.27
C VAL A 210 9.97 4.63 14.25
N ILE A 211 9.36 4.04 15.26
CA ILE A 211 9.25 2.58 15.45
C ILE A 211 7.84 2.04 15.20
N ALA A 212 6.91 2.89 14.78
CA ALA A 212 5.53 2.55 14.46
C ALA A 212 5.16 3.19 13.12
N ASN A 213 4.25 2.57 12.35
CA ASN A 213 3.80 3.15 11.09
C ASN A 213 3.12 4.50 11.35
N ASP A 214 3.65 5.55 10.75
CA ASP A 214 3.17 6.93 10.88
C ASP A 214 2.96 7.59 9.51
N ARG A 215 3.38 6.94 8.44
CA ARG A 215 3.30 7.40 7.07
C ARG A 215 2.53 6.40 6.20
N TYR A 216 1.98 6.91 5.13
CA TYR A 216 1.45 6.08 4.06
C TYR A 216 1.81 6.62 2.69
N VAL A 217 1.83 5.73 1.73
CA VAL A 217 1.89 6.03 0.30
C VAL A 217 0.82 5.24 -0.41
N VAL A 218 0.20 5.84 -1.41
CA VAL A 218 -0.88 5.27 -2.21
C VAL A 218 -0.53 5.33 -3.67
N TYR A 219 -0.86 4.27 -4.37
CA TYR A 219 -0.84 4.19 -5.80
C TYR A 219 -2.26 3.95 -6.33
N ASN A 220 -2.77 4.89 -7.11
CA ASN A 220 -4.00 4.69 -7.86
C ASN A 220 -3.63 4.00 -9.18
N TYR A 221 -4.06 2.73 -9.32
CA TYR A 221 -3.66 1.91 -10.47
C TYR A 221 -4.48 2.16 -11.74
N LEU A 222 -5.58 2.90 -11.65
CA LEU A 222 -6.37 3.32 -12.81
C LEU A 222 -5.81 4.61 -13.42
N GLU A 223 -5.48 5.59 -12.56
CA GLU A 223 -5.02 6.92 -12.96
C GLU A 223 -3.49 7.01 -13.11
N ASP A 224 -2.74 5.97 -12.66
CA ASP A 224 -1.28 5.93 -12.61
C ASP A 224 -0.67 7.11 -11.83
N ILE A 225 -1.27 7.45 -10.70
CA ILE A 225 -0.83 8.55 -9.84
C ILE A 225 -0.45 8.06 -8.46
N TRP A 226 0.48 8.81 -7.84
CA TRP A 226 0.97 8.57 -6.49
C TRP A 226 0.66 9.73 -5.58
N TYR A 227 0.28 9.44 -4.35
CA TYR A 227 0.19 10.41 -3.28
C TYR A 227 0.57 9.79 -1.93
N TYR A 228 0.78 10.61 -0.93
CA TYR A 228 1.27 10.19 0.36
C TYR A 228 0.72 11.08 1.47
N GLY A 229 0.85 10.63 2.71
CA GLY A 229 0.45 11.38 3.88
C GLY A 229 0.89 10.72 5.17
N ASN A 230 0.31 11.21 6.26
CA ASN A 230 0.63 10.80 7.62
C ASN A 230 -0.62 10.19 8.25
N ILE A 231 -0.56 8.89 8.50
CA ILE A 231 -1.58 8.18 9.27
C ILE A 231 -0.99 6.89 9.82
N ALA A 232 -1.34 6.53 11.03
CA ALA A 232 -0.84 5.35 11.72
C ALA A 232 -1.82 4.18 11.57
N ARG A 233 -1.41 3.12 10.86
CA ARG A 233 -2.21 1.89 10.73
C ARG A 233 -1.32 0.66 10.87
N THR A 234 -1.87 -0.39 11.50
CA THR A 234 -1.19 -1.67 11.74
C THR A 234 -1.71 -2.80 10.87
N ALA A 235 -2.97 -2.73 10.46
CA ALA A 235 -3.61 -3.69 9.57
C ALA A 235 -4.73 -2.98 8.79
N TRP A 236 -5.04 -3.53 7.62
CA TRP A 236 -6.05 -3.00 6.71
C TRP A 236 -6.88 -4.14 6.13
N LEU A 237 -8.17 -3.91 6.01
CA LEU A 237 -9.11 -4.79 5.31
C LEU A 237 -9.96 -3.95 4.38
N ASP A 238 -9.98 -4.31 3.11
CA ASP A 238 -10.81 -3.66 2.09
C ASP A 238 -12.30 -3.88 2.36
N SER A 239 -13.13 -3.13 1.66
CA SER A 239 -14.57 -3.11 1.80
C SER A 239 -15.22 -4.49 1.72
N GLY A 240 -14.89 -5.32 0.74
CA GLY A 240 -15.39 -6.69 0.62
C GLY A 240 -16.91 -6.80 0.85
N LEU A 241 -17.32 -7.37 2.01
CA LEU A 241 -18.72 -7.45 2.45
C LEU A 241 -19.18 -6.19 3.20
N ARG A 242 -18.35 -5.20 3.37
CA ARG A 242 -18.63 -3.94 4.06
C ARG A 242 -18.72 -2.82 3.03
N ASP A 243 -19.37 -1.72 3.39
CA ASP A 243 -19.52 -0.57 2.51
C ASP A 243 -18.21 0.24 2.33
N ARG A 244 -17.22 -0.02 3.19
CA ARG A 244 -15.97 0.77 3.24
C ARG A 244 -14.83 0.01 3.90
N PRO A 245 -13.58 0.39 3.64
CA PRO A 245 -12.41 -0.22 4.29
C PRO A 245 -12.38 0.03 5.79
N ILE A 246 -11.81 -0.92 6.52
CA ILE A 246 -11.57 -0.84 7.95
C ILE A 246 -10.07 -1.05 8.24
N ALA A 247 -9.56 -0.33 9.20
CA ALA A 247 -8.16 -0.47 9.61
C ALA A 247 -8.01 -0.51 11.13
N ALA A 248 -6.93 -1.16 11.58
CA ALA A 248 -6.54 -1.18 12.98
C ALA A 248 -5.52 -0.09 13.29
N THR A 249 -5.61 0.48 14.48
CA THR A 249 -4.71 1.52 14.99
C THR A 249 -3.81 1.00 16.10
N TYR A 250 -2.72 1.70 16.40
CA TYR A 250 -1.86 1.38 17.56
C TYR A 250 -2.54 1.60 18.92
N SER A 251 -3.65 2.33 18.96
CA SER A 251 -4.48 2.49 20.15
C SER A 251 -5.48 1.36 20.37
N SER A 252 -5.34 0.25 19.64
CA SER A 252 -6.21 -0.94 19.71
C SER A 252 -7.67 -0.68 19.31
N ASN A 253 -7.90 0.32 18.46
CA ASN A 253 -9.19 0.63 17.88
C ASN A 253 -9.29 0.15 16.44
N LEU A 254 -10.49 -0.21 16.01
CA LEU A 254 -10.84 -0.36 14.60
C LEU A 254 -11.51 0.93 14.13
N VAL A 255 -11.09 1.40 12.97
CA VAL A 255 -11.59 2.65 12.36
C VAL A 255 -12.08 2.39 10.94
N ASP A 256 -13.22 2.99 10.61
CA ASP A 256 -13.72 3.01 9.24
C ASP A 256 -12.95 4.07 8.45
N HIS A 257 -12.58 3.75 7.21
CA HIS A 257 -12.07 4.69 6.23
C HIS A 257 -13.17 5.15 5.27
N GLU A 258 -12.89 6.18 4.49
CA GLU A 258 -13.82 6.75 3.50
C GLU A 258 -15.19 7.16 4.12
N LYS A 259 -15.15 7.72 5.33
CA LYS A 259 -16.34 8.14 6.05
C LYS A 259 -16.27 9.60 6.50
N GLY A 260 -17.01 10.45 5.78
CA GLY A 260 -17.06 11.89 6.09
C GLY A 260 -15.80 12.63 5.65
N ASN A 261 -15.66 13.88 6.12
CA ASN A 261 -14.61 14.82 5.70
C ASN A 261 -13.61 15.11 6.81
N ASP A 262 -13.76 14.49 7.98
CA ASP A 262 -12.99 14.78 9.17
C ASP A 262 -12.45 13.54 9.85
N ASP A 263 -11.40 13.70 10.64
CA ASP A 263 -10.87 12.64 11.50
C ASP A 263 -11.69 12.54 12.78
N LEU A 264 -12.34 11.38 12.98
CA LEU A 264 -13.18 11.06 14.13
C LEU A 264 -12.56 9.95 15.01
N GLN A 265 -11.27 9.68 14.91
CA GLN A 265 -10.62 8.60 15.68
C GLN A 265 -10.60 8.88 17.19
N THR A 266 -10.73 10.15 17.58
CA THR A 266 -10.79 10.57 18.97
C THR A 266 -12.18 11.14 19.30
N ALA A 267 -12.45 11.40 20.56
CA ALA A 267 -13.70 12.06 20.99
C ALA A 267 -13.83 13.50 20.45
N VAL A 268 -12.74 14.07 19.94
CA VAL A 268 -12.71 15.40 19.35
C VAL A 268 -12.54 15.26 17.85
N THR A 269 -13.46 15.82 17.09
CA THR A 269 -13.37 15.91 15.63
C THR A 269 -12.20 16.82 15.25
N THR A 270 -11.31 16.34 14.39
CA THR A 270 -10.21 17.12 13.85
C THR A 270 -10.27 17.15 12.33
N ALA A 271 -9.79 18.24 11.74
CA ALA A 271 -9.77 18.38 10.29
C ALA A 271 -8.78 17.41 9.66
N ILE A 272 -9.15 16.81 8.54
CA ILE A 272 -8.21 16.14 7.65
C ILE A 272 -7.48 17.22 6.86
N VAL A 273 -6.16 17.34 7.09
CA VAL A 273 -5.32 18.27 6.33
C VAL A 273 -5.10 17.71 4.93
N ALA A 274 -5.78 18.32 3.96
CA ALA A 274 -5.64 17.92 2.55
C ALA A 274 -4.88 18.99 1.77
N SER A 275 -3.93 18.58 0.94
CA SER A 275 -3.21 19.51 0.07
C SER A 275 -2.81 18.89 -1.25
N ILE A 276 -2.78 19.72 -2.28
CA ILE A 276 -2.18 19.42 -3.58
C ILE A 276 -1.17 20.51 -3.92
N THR A 277 0.00 20.11 -4.38
CA THR A 277 1.06 21.03 -4.75
C THR A 277 1.54 20.68 -6.16
N SER A 278 1.58 21.66 -7.05
CA SER A 278 2.14 21.47 -8.39
C SER A 278 3.66 21.39 -8.34
N SER A 279 4.27 20.75 -9.33
CA SER A 279 5.67 21.04 -9.65
C SER A 279 5.79 22.48 -10.14
N GLU A 280 7.05 22.95 -10.24
CA GLU A 280 7.33 24.20 -10.92
C GLU A 280 7.01 24.03 -12.42
N PHE A 281 6.26 24.97 -12.97
CA PHE A 281 6.01 25.03 -14.40
C PHE A 281 6.36 26.39 -14.97
N ASP A 282 6.83 26.39 -16.20
CA ASP A 282 7.22 27.60 -16.89
C ASP A 282 6.00 28.48 -17.19
N LEU A 283 6.17 29.77 -16.98
CA LEU A 283 5.23 30.77 -17.45
C LEU A 283 5.63 31.17 -18.86
N ASP A 284 4.80 30.84 -19.85
CA ASP A 284 5.12 30.94 -21.26
C ASP A 284 6.33 30.04 -21.61
N ASP A 285 7.41 30.58 -22.14
CA ASP A 285 8.65 29.85 -22.46
C ASP A 285 9.66 29.76 -21.30
N GLY A 286 9.33 30.33 -20.12
CA GLY A 286 10.22 30.39 -18.96
C GLY A 286 11.44 31.31 -19.13
N HIS A 287 11.62 31.91 -20.31
CA HIS A 287 12.76 32.78 -20.61
C HIS A 287 12.56 34.21 -20.14
N SER A 288 11.35 34.69 -20.20
CA SER A 288 10.96 36.06 -19.84
C SER A 288 10.18 36.08 -18.52
N PHE A 289 10.19 37.21 -17.83
CA PHE A 289 9.31 37.40 -16.71
C PHE A 289 7.88 37.66 -17.18
N VAL A 290 6.96 37.11 -16.45
CA VAL A 290 5.52 37.25 -16.65
C VAL A 290 4.90 37.83 -15.39
N LEU A 291 4.03 38.81 -15.58
CA LEU A 291 3.17 39.38 -14.54
C LEU A 291 1.80 38.71 -14.57
N ILE A 292 1.39 38.16 -13.45
CA ILE A 292 0.06 37.57 -13.27
C ILE A 292 -0.79 38.57 -12.47
N ASN A 293 -1.92 38.97 -13.05
CA ASN A 293 -2.81 39.96 -12.47
C ASN A 293 -4.10 39.36 -11.90
N ARG A 294 -4.53 38.23 -12.45
CA ARG A 294 -5.80 37.60 -12.11
C ARG A 294 -5.69 36.09 -12.28
N MET A 295 -6.43 35.39 -11.45
CA MET A 295 -6.57 33.94 -11.50
C MET A 295 -8.05 33.57 -11.36
N LEU A 296 -8.48 32.54 -12.09
CA LEU A 296 -9.74 31.83 -11.88
C LEU A 296 -9.35 30.50 -11.19
N PRO A 297 -9.77 30.27 -9.94
CA PRO A 297 -9.27 29.12 -9.17
C PRO A 297 -9.82 27.76 -9.61
N ASP A 298 -11.02 27.74 -10.23
CA ASP A 298 -11.69 26.50 -10.68
C ASP A 298 -11.77 25.43 -9.59
N VAL A 299 -12.44 25.77 -8.50
CA VAL A 299 -12.58 24.91 -7.31
C VAL A 299 -14.06 24.72 -6.99
N THR A 300 -14.45 23.50 -6.67
CA THR A 300 -15.77 23.19 -6.12
C THR A 300 -15.64 22.68 -4.69
N PHE A 301 -16.65 22.94 -3.86
CA PHE A 301 -16.72 22.52 -2.46
C PHE A 301 -17.89 21.56 -2.22
N ASP A 302 -18.30 20.86 -3.25
CA ASP A 302 -19.38 19.87 -3.16
C ASP A 302 -19.02 18.75 -2.19
N GLY A 303 -19.97 18.36 -1.35
CA GLY A 303 -19.76 17.37 -0.30
C GLY A 303 -19.22 17.96 1.03
N SER A 304 -18.93 19.26 1.10
CA SER A 304 -18.57 19.90 2.38
C SER A 304 -19.76 19.90 3.36
N SER A 305 -19.49 19.62 4.62
CA SER A 305 -20.45 19.78 5.73
C SER A 305 -20.34 21.14 6.41
N ALA A 306 -19.25 21.88 6.20
CA ALA A 306 -19.06 23.24 6.69
C ALA A 306 -20.03 24.22 6.01
N ALA A 307 -20.59 25.13 6.78
CA ALA A 307 -21.53 26.14 6.27
C ALA A 307 -20.86 27.17 5.32
N ALA A 308 -19.57 27.42 5.50
CA ALA A 308 -18.75 28.28 4.67
C ALA A 308 -17.40 27.59 4.39
N PRO A 309 -17.38 26.62 3.46
CA PRO A 309 -16.16 25.90 3.16
C PRO A 309 -15.16 26.81 2.44
N ALA A 310 -13.90 26.73 2.85
CA ALA A 310 -12.81 27.49 2.29
C ALA A 310 -11.51 26.67 2.24
N ALA A 311 -10.70 26.93 1.24
CA ALA A 311 -9.35 26.41 1.13
C ALA A 311 -8.38 27.56 0.85
N ILE A 312 -7.10 27.34 1.07
CA ILE A 312 -6.07 28.34 0.87
C ILE A 312 -5.27 27.97 -0.37
N MET A 313 -5.17 28.90 -1.32
CA MET A 313 -4.30 28.76 -2.47
C MET A 313 -3.07 29.66 -2.31
N THR A 314 -1.88 29.05 -2.38
CA THR A 314 -0.60 29.75 -2.34
C THR A 314 0.07 29.63 -3.71
N LEU A 315 0.40 30.80 -4.30
CA LEU A 315 1.14 30.90 -5.54
C LEU A 315 2.55 31.37 -5.24
N SER A 316 3.52 30.61 -5.75
CA SER A 316 4.95 30.84 -5.48
C SER A 316 5.67 31.08 -6.80
N PRO A 317 5.81 32.36 -7.22
CA PRO A 317 6.54 32.72 -8.42
C PRO A 317 8.06 32.63 -8.18
N MET A 318 8.79 32.14 -9.16
CA MET A 318 10.24 31.97 -9.12
C MET A 318 10.92 32.76 -10.22
N SER A 319 12.11 33.29 -9.91
CA SER A 319 12.90 34.06 -10.88
C SER A 319 13.78 33.17 -11.77
N ASN A 320 14.10 31.96 -11.34
CA ASN A 320 14.96 31.03 -12.05
C ASN A 320 14.41 29.60 -11.94
N SER A 321 14.67 28.79 -12.95
CA SER A 321 14.42 27.35 -12.92
C SER A 321 15.40 26.63 -11.98
N GLY A 322 14.99 25.46 -11.51
CA GLY A 322 15.82 24.62 -10.66
C GLY A 322 15.96 25.10 -9.21
N SER A 323 15.05 25.92 -8.73
CA SER A 323 15.05 26.43 -7.35
C SER A 323 14.93 25.35 -6.29
N GLY A 324 14.43 24.16 -6.65
CA GLY A 324 14.12 23.09 -5.72
C GLY A 324 12.90 23.38 -4.83
N TYR A 325 12.17 24.42 -5.09
CA TYR A 325 10.90 24.70 -4.41
C TYR A 325 9.92 23.57 -4.66
N ASN A 326 9.24 23.10 -3.65
CA ASN A 326 8.39 21.91 -3.67
C ASN A 326 9.09 20.58 -3.97
N ASN A 327 10.43 20.52 -4.00
CA ASN A 327 11.11 19.24 -4.02
C ASN A 327 10.97 18.57 -2.64
N PRO A 328 10.33 17.37 -2.54
CA PRO A 328 10.19 16.66 -1.27
C PRO A 328 11.53 16.35 -0.57
N LEU A 329 12.62 16.36 -1.31
CA LEU A 329 13.97 16.15 -0.77
C LEU A 329 14.66 17.42 -0.28
N SER A 330 14.15 18.61 -0.59
CA SER A 330 14.73 19.85 -0.11
C SER A 330 14.30 20.12 1.32
N VAL A 331 14.89 19.40 2.26
CA VAL A 331 14.69 19.63 3.69
C VAL A 331 15.38 20.92 4.09
N GLY A 332 14.61 21.94 4.40
CA GLY A 332 15.08 23.14 5.09
C GLY A 332 16.00 24.05 4.26
N GLY A 333 15.78 24.11 2.96
CA GLY A 333 16.79 24.77 2.29
C GLY A 333 16.61 26.09 1.65
N ASN A 334 17.30 26.28 0.63
CA ASN A 334 17.55 27.47 -0.14
C ASN A 334 16.44 27.81 -1.14
N SER A 335 15.36 27.05 -1.16
CA SER A 335 14.24 27.27 -2.08
C SER A 335 13.54 28.60 -1.90
N ALA A 336 13.58 29.14 -0.69
CA ALA A 336 12.98 30.45 -0.39
C ALA A 336 13.73 31.62 -1.07
N SER A 337 14.99 31.46 -1.42
CA SER A 337 15.80 32.54 -2.01
C SER A 337 15.45 32.87 -3.45
N THR A 338 14.80 31.95 -4.17
CA THR A 338 14.42 32.12 -5.58
C THR A 338 12.94 32.49 -5.76
N VAL A 339 12.13 32.31 -4.71
CA VAL A 339 10.74 32.79 -4.68
C VAL A 339 10.75 34.30 -4.51
N THR A 340 10.21 35.01 -5.51
CA THR A 340 10.24 36.48 -5.50
C THR A 340 9.24 37.06 -4.51
N ARG A 341 7.98 36.65 -4.59
CA ARG A 341 6.89 37.05 -3.71
C ARG A 341 5.74 36.08 -3.86
N SER A 342 5.47 35.35 -2.83
CA SER A 342 4.28 34.47 -2.79
C SER A 342 3.01 35.29 -2.56
N ALA A 343 1.92 34.80 -3.13
CA ALA A 343 0.57 35.30 -2.83
C ALA A 343 -0.23 34.14 -2.24
N THR A 344 -0.80 34.38 -1.06
CA THR A 344 -1.68 33.43 -0.37
C THR A 344 -3.10 33.99 -0.40
N VAL A 345 -4.05 33.23 -0.89
CA VAL A 345 -5.41 33.68 -1.11
C VAL A 345 -6.40 32.66 -0.60
N PRO A 346 -7.37 33.05 0.23
CA PRO A 346 -8.50 32.20 0.56
C PRO A 346 -9.41 32.03 -0.66
N ILE A 347 -9.80 30.78 -0.93
CA ILE A 347 -10.77 30.42 -1.96
C ILE A 347 -12.00 29.90 -1.24
N GLU A 348 -13.11 30.54 -1.43
CA GLU A 348 -14.42 30.20 -0.88
C GLU A 348 -15.35 29.71 -1.98
N ALA A 349 -16.48 29.12 -1.62
CA ALA A 349 -17.43 28.53 -2.58
C ALA A 349 -17.89 29.49 -3.69
N PHE A 350 -17.89 30.80 -3.41
CA PHE A 350 -18.30 31.82 -4.37
C PHE A 350 -17.15 32.59 -5.02
N THR A 351 -15.90 32.15 -4.81
CA THR A 351 -14.73 32.83 -5.35
C THR A 351 -14.59 32.51 -6.85
N GLY A 352 -15.21 33.27 -7.71
CA GLY A 352 -15.12 33.08 -9.17
C GLY A 352 -13.81 33.57 -9.77
N GLN A 353 -13.19 34.59 -9.17
CA GLN A 353 -11.89 35.14 -9.61
C GLN A 353 -11.16 35.81 -8.44
N VAL A 354 -9.84 35.81 -8.54
CA VAL A 354 -8.94 36.41 -7.58
C VAL A 354 -8.00 37.37 -8.28
N TYR A 355 -7.88 38.58 -7.74
CA TYR A 355 -6.90 39.55 -8.20
C TYR A 355 -5.61 39.41 -7.40
N ILE A 356 -4.53 39.17 -8.11
CA ILE A 356 -3.19 38.98 -7.54
C ILE A 356 -2.19 39.83 -8.31
N ARG A 357 -1.05 40.08 -7.72
CA ARG A 357 0.06 40.75 -8.41
C ARG A 357 1.35 40.04 -8.10
N ILE A 358 1.70 39.06 -8.92
CA ILE A 358 2.93 38.28 -8.78
C ILE A 358 3.69 38.29 -10.11
N ARG A 359 5.01 38.16 -10.01
CA ARG A 359 5.94 38.21 -11.12
C ARG A 359 6.96 37.08 -11.02
N GLY A 360 7.09 36.31 -12.05
CA GLY A 360 8.06 35.20 -12.11
C GLY A 360 8.31 34.71 -13.52
N ARG A 361 9.26 33.83 -13.68
CA ARG A 361 9.49 33.04 -14.90
C ARG A 361 8.84 31.67 -14.80
N GLN A 362 8.80 31.15 -13.57
CA GLN A 362 8.14 29.92 -13.22
C GLN A 362 7.15 30.17 -12.09
N LEU A 363 6.20 29.27 -11.95
CA LEU A 363 5.21 29.27 -10.88
C LEU A 363 5.06 27.89 -10.33
N ALA A 364 4.93 27.78 -9.01
CA ALA A 364 4.33 26.64 -8.36
C ALA A 364 3.11 27.11 -7.59
N PHE A 365 2.09 26.29 -7.50
CA PHE A 365 0.95 26.57 -6.64
C PHE A 365 0.67 25.41 -5.67
N LYS A 366 0.16 25.76 -4.52
CA LYS A 366 -0.32 24.83 -3.51
C LYS A 366 -1.75 25.19 -3.16
N MET A 367 -2.63 24.21 -3.09
CA MET A 367 -3.94 24.36 -2.49
C MET A 367 -4.04 23.47 -1.27
N GLU A 368 -4.59 23.99 -0.17
CA GLU A 368 -4.71 23.25 1.08
C GLU A 368 -5.96 23.65 1.87
N SER A 369 -6.50 22.69 2.62
CA SER A 369 -7.54 22.92 3.62
C SER A 369 -7.13 22.32 4.95
N THR A 370 -7.45 23.06 6.04
CA THR A 370 -7.17 22.67 7.43
C THR A 370 -8.38 22.84 8.33
N ALA A 371 -9.54 23.13 7.74
CA ALA A 371 -10.78 23.38 8.48
C ALA A 371 -11.66 22.10 8.50
N ILE A 372 -12.44 21.97 9.58
CA ILE A 372 -13.38 20.86 9.77
C ILE A 372 -14.52 20.96 8.74
N GLY A 373 -14.95 19.81 8.21
CA GLY A 373 -16.08 19.71 7.32
C GLY A 373 -15.84 20.20 5.90
N VAL A 374 -14.59 20.37 5.49
CA VAL A 374 -14.25 20.88 4.15
C VAL A 374 -13.88 19.72 3.22
N ALA A 375 -14.63 19.60 2.13
CA ALA A 375 -14.28 18.82 0.96
C ALA A 375 -14.10 19.77 -0.24
N TRP A 376 -13.15 19.48 -1.12
CA TRP A 376 -12.93 20.28 -2.32
C TRP A 376 -12.38 19.47 -3.49
N GLN A 377 -12.68 19.93 -4.68
CA GLN A 377 -12.12 19.40 -5.92
C GLN A 377 -11.48 20.57 -6.69
N LEU A 378 -10.25 20.37 -7.12
CA LEU A 378 -9.50 21.32 -7.93
C LEU A 378 -9.61 20.94 -9.40
N GLY A 379 -10.16 21.82 -10.21
CA GLY A 379 -10.18 21.72 -11.66
C GLY A 379 -8.89 22.25 -12.28
N ALA A 380 -9.01 23.02 -13.36
CA ALA A 380 -7.89 23.62 -14.08
C ALA A 380 -7.80 25.14 -13.80
N PRO A 381 -6.98 25.58 -12.82
CA PRO A 381 -6.80 27.01 -12.56
C PRO A 381 -6.31 27.76 -13.81
N ARG A 382 -6.88 28.94 -14.07
CA ARG A 382 -6.53 29.77 -15.23
C ARG A 382 -5.88 31.06 -14.77
N LEU A 383 -4.78 31.41 -15.40
CA LEU A 383 -3.98 32.59 -15.07
C LEU A 383 -4.10 33.63 -16.20
N ASP A 384 -4.34 34.89 -15.83
CA ASP A 384 -4.24 36.04 -16.75
C ASP A 384 -2.82 36.59 -16.67
N MET A 385 -2.06 36.33 -17.74
CA MET A 385 -0.62 36.55 -17.80
C MET A 385 -0.29 37.65 -18.80
N ARG A 386 0.69 38.50 -18.44
CA ARG A 386 1.24 39.52 -19.33
C ARG A 386 2.76 39.50 -19.35
N PRO A 387 3.42 39.56 -20.50
CA PRO A 387 4.87 39.68 -20.56
C PRO A 387 5.40 40.89 -19.80
N ASP A 388 6.44 40.73 -19.02
CA ASP A 388 7.03 41.79 -18.17
C ASP A 388 8.57 41.87 -18.31
N GLY A 389 9.06 41.61 -19.50
CA GLY A 389 10.45 41.76 -19.87
C GLY A 389 11.38 40.63 -19.41
N ARG A 390 12.67 40.79 -19.67
CA ARG A 390 13.71 39.79 -19.38
C ARG A 390 14.49 40.02 -18.08
N ARG A 391 14.26 41.09 -17.38
CA ARG A 391 14.95 41.48 -16.13
C ARG A 391 13.97 41.69 -15.00
#